data_6e752b3ce8ab5f4e695f5f662c81309e
#
_entry.id   6e752b3ce8ab5f4e695f5f662c81309e
#
_cell.length_a   1.000
_cell.length_b   1.000
_cell.length_c   1.000
_cell.angle_alpha   90.00
_cell.angle_beta   90.00
_cell.angle_gamma   90.00
#
_symmetry.space_group_name_H-M   'P 1'
#
loop_
_entity.id
_entity.type
_entity.pdbx_description
1 polymer ?
#
loop_
_entity_poly.entity_id
_entity_poly.type
_entity_poly.pdbx_seq_one_letter_code
_entity_poly.pdbx_strand_id
1 'polypeptide(L)'
;MRLPPSSDTTAVSFVEVSSLHTPHSTLHEETIVVLTGDILLDRGVRKVIDQHGVGHLFSDGVDSVFKSAQVVVGNLECPATKIKSPVFKRFIFRGEPEWLDTLRQHGITHLNLANNHSIDQGREGLIDTRSNILAAGMVPIGAGENMQEAAQPVLLAEHPRKVWLVPSLRLALENYAYLTEKPCVSQEPMDSLLSHVYRLRQQDSTAVIIVSLHWGQEHKLEPVPRQRHDAHMLILAGADVLVCHHTHTLQTVENYGGHAIYYSIGNFIFDQPKPLNSEACMVRLRVSRNGLDVETIPVEIRQCVPYIK
;
A
#
# COMPACT_ATOMS: atom_id res chain seq x y z
N MET A 1 48.71 -17.37 18.01
CA MET A 1 47.70 -17.55 16.95
C MET A 1 46.82 -16.30 16.92
N ARG A 2 47.02 -15.42 15.96
CA ARG A 2 46.28 -14.17 15.81
C ARG A 2 45.12 -14.41 14.83
N LEU A 3 43.92 -14.10 15.22
CA LEU A 3 42.74 -14.09 14.35
C LEU A 3 42.82 -12.86 13.42
N PRO A 4 42.43 -12.96 12.14
CA PRO A 4 42.37 -11.83 11.24
C PRO A 4 41.11 -10.98 11.53
N PRO A 5 41.10 -9.68 11.19
CA PRO A 5 39.95 -8.81 11.38
C PRO A 5 38.89 -9.12 10.29
N SER A 6 37.64 -9.28 10.73
CA SER A 6 36.47 -9.36 9.87
C SER A 6 36.14 -7.98 9.33
N SER A 7 36.46 -7.72 8.08
CA SER A 7 35.94 -6.62 7.29
C SER A 7 34.93 -7.17 6.29
N ASP A 8 33.65 -7.04 6.57
CA ASP A 8 32.61 -7.04 5.56
C ASP A 8 31.45 -6.18 6.04
N THR A 9 31.61 -4.88 5.80
CA THR A 9 30.50 -3.92 5.73
C THR A 9 29.93 -4.03 4.33
N THR A 10 28.96 -4.92 4.12
CA THR A 10 28.11 -4.90 2.94
C THR A 10 27.26 -3.64 2.99
N ALA A 11 27.67 -2.63 2.25
CA ALA A 11 26.86 -1.45 1.97
C ALA A 11 25.58 -1.90 1.24
N VAL A 12 24.43 -1.75 1.89
CA VAL A 12 23.12 -1.96 1.25
C VAL A 12 22.95 -0.81 0.26
N SER A 13 23.08 -1.13 -1.04
CA SER A 13 22.77 -0.17 -2.10
C SER A 13 21.26 0.03 -2.15
N PHE A 14 20.81 1.22 -1.78
CA PHE A 14 19.46 1.66 -2.07
C PHE A 14 19.34 1.83 -3.58
N VAL A 15 18.35 1.19 -4.19
CA VAL A 15 18.00 1.47 -5.58
C VAL A 15 17.30 2.84 -5.56
N GLU A 16 18.05 3.89 -5.91
CA GLU A 16 17.46 5.17 -6.30
C GLU A 16 16.67 4.93 -7.59
N VAL A 17 15.36 4.85 -7.46
CA VAL A 17 14.48 5.05 -8.61
C VAL A 17 14.72 6.50 -9.03
N SER A 18 15.47 6.68 -10.12
CA SER A 18 15.78 8.00 -10.67
C SER A 18 14.50 8.81 -10.77
N SER A 19 14.46 9.90 -10.01
CA SER A 19 13.34 10.84 -9.95
C SER A 19 12.97 11.28 -11.36
N LEU A 20 11.76 10.98 -11.77
CA LEU A 20 11.12 11.69 -12.87
C LEU A 20 10.97 13.14 -12.42
N HIS A 21 11.95 13.97 -12.79
CA HIS A 21 11.98 15.39 -12.49
C HIS A 21 10.82 16.08 -13.22
N THR A 22 9.81 16.49 -12.47
CA THR A 22 8.97 17.62 -12.86
C THR A 22 9.70 18.91 -12.48
N PRO A 23 9.95 19.85 -13.42
CA PRO A 23 10.57 21.12 -13.08
C PRO A 23 9.50 22.03 -12.49
N HIS A 24 9.58 22.30 -11.22
CA HIS A 24 9.26 23.52 -10.47
C HIS A 24 9.20 23.17 -8.98
N SER A 25 10.35 23.28 -8.35
CA SER A 25 10.47 23.24 -6.89
C SER A 25 10.02 24.58 -6.31
N THR A 26 8.73 24.78 -6.15
CA THR A 26 8.23 25.54 -5.03
C THR A 26 8.43 24.62 -3.83
N LEU A 27 9.28 25.02 -2.87
CA LEU A 27 9.40 24.34 -1.58
C LEU A 27 8.03 24.39 -0.93
N HIS A 28 7.25 23.31 -1.09
CA HIS A 28 5.96 23.18 -0.45
C HIS A 28 6.20 23.19 1.07
N GLU A 29 5.54 24.09 1.79
CA GLU A 29 5.59 24.13 3.25
C GLU A 29 4.96 22.88 3.87
N GLU A 30 4.14 22.18 3.09
CA GLU A 30 3.41 20.97 3.45
C GLU A 30 3.38 19.96 2.31
N THR A 31 3.43 18.66 2.63
CA THR A 31 3.14 17.55 1.71
C THR A 31 1.91 16.80 2.19
N ILE A 32 0.97 16.58 1.28
CA ILE A 32 -0.25 15.82 1.54
C ILE A 32 -0.11 14.44 0.91
N VAL A 33 -0.26 13.41 1.74
CA VAL A 33 -0.29 12.00 1.33
C VAL A 33 -1.68 11.45 1.65
N VAL A 34 -2.30 10.78 0.69
CA VAL A 34 -3.59 10.10 0.87
C VAL A 34 -3.42 8.61 0.66
N LEU A 35 -3.91 7.79 1.60
CA LEU A 35 -3.97 6.34 1.45
C LEU A 35 -5.43 5.90 1.33
N THR A 36 -5.71 5.01 0.38
CA THR A 36 -7.05 4.47 0.12
C THR A 36 -7.15 3.01 0.52
N GLY A 37 -8.37 2.51 0.71
CA GLY A 37 -8.66 1.10 0.92
C GLY A 37 -8.40 0.22 -0.31
N ASP A 38 -8.95 -1.00 -0.29
CA ASP A 38 -8.70 -2.03 -1.28
C ASP A 38 -9.31 -1.69 -2.65
N ILE A 39 -8.51 -1.83 -3.71
CA ILE A 39 -8.88 -1.60 -5.11
C ILE A 39 -8.88 -2.93 -5.86
N LEU A 40 -10.05 -3.39 -6.25
CA LEU A 40 -10.26 -4.56 -7.12
C LEU A 40 -10.69 -4.08 -8.51
N LEU A 41 -10.02 -4.57 -9.55
CA LEU A 41 -10.38 -4.27 -10.95
C LEU A 41 -10.89 -5.54 -11.67
N ASP A 42 -11.73 -6.32 -10.99
CA ASP A 42 -12.30 -7.57 -11.52
C ASP A 42 -13.73 -7.78 -11.02
N ARG A 43 -14.35 -8.91 -11.33
CA ARG A 43 -15.69 -9.34 -10.91
C ARG A 43 -16.77 -8.28 -11.20
N GLY A 44 -17.46 -7.79 -10.15
CA GLY A 44 -18.50 -6.76 -10.26
C GLY A 44 -17.96 -5.41 -10.73
N VAL A 45 -16.75 -5.06 -10.30
CA VAL A 45 -16.08 -3.82 -10.74
C VAL A 45 -15.79 -3.87 -12.25
N ARG A 46 -15.30 -5.00 -12.78
CA ARG A 46 -15.12 -5.20 -14.23
C ARG A 46 -16.42 -4.95 -15.00
N LYS A 47 -17.56 -5.43 -14.51
CA LYS A 47 -18.86 -5.20 -15.14
C LYS A 47 -19.23 -3.71 -15.20
N VAL A 48 -18.93 -2.96 -14.13
CA VAL A 48 -19.12 -1.51 -14.10
C VAL A 48 -18.20 -0.82 -15.11
N ILE A 49 -16.93 -1.23 -15.17
CA ILE A 49 -15.95 -0.73 -16.16
C ILE A 49 -16.43 -0.99 -17.60
N ASP A 50 -16.87 -2.20 -17.89
CA ASP A 50 -17.33 -2.60 -19.23
C ASP A 50 -18.57 -1.81 -19.68
N GLN A 51 -19.41 -1.36 -18.75
CA GLN A 51 -20.62 -0.59 -19.01
C GLN A 51 -20.38 0.93 -19.10
N HIS A 52 -19.49 1.46 -18.26
CA HIS A 52 -19.39 2.90 -18.02
C HIS A 52 -17.97 3.46 -18.20
N GLY A 53 -16.97 2.60 -18.40
CA GLY A 53 -15.56 2.97 -18.42
C GLY A 53 -14.94 3.09 -17.02
N VAL A 54 -13.60 3.08 -16.98
CA VAL A 54 -12.84 3.10 -15.70
C VAL A 54 -13.05 4.39 -14.92
N GLY A 55 -13.16 5.53 -15.60
CA GLY A 55 -13.38 6.84 -14.98
C GLY A 55 -14.64 6.92 -14.12
N HIS A 56 -15.65 6.09 -14.41
CA HIS A 56 -16.88 6.01 -13.61
C HIS A 56 -16.63 5.54 -12.17
N LEU A 57 -15.51 4.89 -11.89
CA LEU A 57 -15.15 4.43 -10.55
C LEU A 57 -14.72 5.56 -9.59
N PHE A 58 -14.63 6.79 -10.07
CA PHE A 58 -14.19 7.94 -9.27
C PHE A 58 -15.31 8.97 -9.17
N SER A 59 -15.76 9.28 -7.95
CA SER A 59 -16.69 10.37 -7.70
C SER A 59 -15.97 11.72 -7.65
N ASP A 60 -16.68 12.82 -7.93
CA ASP A 60 -16.13 14.19 -7.89
C ASP A 60 -15.49 14.53 -6.54
N GLY A 61 -16.06 14.01 -5.44
CA GLY A 61 -15.53 14.18 -4.08
C GLY A 61 -14.16 13.52 -3.93
N VAL A 62 -14.02 12.28 -4.43
CA VAL A 62 -12.74 11.54 -4.42
C VAL A 62 -11.70 12.27 -5.28
N ASP A 63 -12.07 12.69 -6.48
CA ASP A 63 -11.20 13.45 -7.37
C ASP A 63 -10.72 14.75 -6.73
N SER A 64 -11.58 15.45 -5.99
CA SER A 64 -11.22 16.66 -5.26
C SER A 64 -10.16 16.38 -4.19
N VAL A 65 -10.30 15.28 -3.44
CA VAL A 65 -9.31 14.85 -2.43
C VAL A 65 -7.99 14.50 -3.11
N PHE A 66 -8.00 13.72 -4.17
CA PHE A 66 -6.79 13.29 -4.87
C PHE A 66 -6.04 14.47 -5.50
N LYS A 67 -6.76 15.42 -6.11
CA LYS A 67 -6.16 16.66 -6.68
C LYS A 67 -5.49 17.54 -5.62
N SER A 68 -5.90 17.44 -4.36
CA SER A 68 -5.30 18.19 -3.26
C SER A 68 -4.00 17.54 -2.72
N ALA A 69 -3.68 16.31 -3.14
CA ALA A 69 -2.56 15.54 -2.62
C ALA A 69 -1.39 15.47 -3.62
N GLN A 70 -0.17 15.48 -3.13
CA GLN A 70 1.04 15.22 -3.91
C GLN A 70 1.24 13.72 -4.12
N VAL A 71 0.79 12.91 -3.14
CA VAL A 71 0.93 11.46 -3.17
C VAL A 71 -0.41 10.81 -2.84
N VAL A 72 -0.85 9.88 -3.70
CA VAL A 72 -2.01 9.03 -3.45
C VAL A 72 -1.58 7.57 -3.59
N VAL A 73 -1.75 6.80 -2.52
CA VAL A 73 -1.39 5.38 -2.45
C VAL A 73 -2.66 4.54 -2.45
N GLY A 74 -2.83 3.68 -3.45
CA GLY A 74 -3.91 2.67 -3.50
C GLY A 74 -3.38 1.28 -3.16
N ASN A 75 -4.19 0.42 -2.54
CA ASN A 75 -3.88 -1.01 -2.38
C ASN A 75 -4.51 -1.78 -3.54
N LEU A 76 -3.73 -2.12 -4.57
CA LEU A 76 -4.21 -2.84 -5.77
C LEU A 76 -4.32 -4.34 -5.45
N GLU A 77 -5.51 -4.79 -5.15
CA GLU A 77 -5.79 -6.17 -4.73
C GLU A 77 -6.18 -7.08 -5.91
N CYS A 78 -5.45 -6.94 -6.99
CA CYS A 78 -5.47 -7.84 -8.16
C CYS A 78 -4.26 -7.58 -9.05
N PRO A 79 -3.77 -8.59 -9.80
CA PRO A 79 -2.82 -8.33 -10.89
C PRO A 79 -3.46 -7.49 -11.99
N ALA A 80 -2.74 -6.52 -12.52
CA ALA A 80 -3.09 -5.79 -13.74
C ALA A 80 -2.18 -6.27 -14.88
N THR A 81 -2.60 -7.34 -15.58
CA THR A 81 -1.76 -8.08 -16.52
C THR A 81 -2.57 -8.76 -17.63
N LYS A 82 -1.95 -8.95 -18.79
CA LYS A 82 -2.50 -9.82 -19.85
C LYS A 82 -2.17 -11.31 -19.64
N ILE A 83 -1.25 -11.61 -18.73
CA ILE A 83 -0.87 -12.98 -18.41
C ILE A 83 -2.06 -13.70 -17.76
N LYS A 84 -2.36 -14.90 -18.24
CA LYS A 84 -3.41 -15.78 -17.76
C LYS A 84 -2.79 -17.09 -17.28
N SER A 85 -2.20 -17.04 -16.08
CA SER A 85 -1.55 -18.17 -15.43
C SER A 85 -2.05 -18.28 -13.98
N PRO A 86 -3.36 -18.55 -13.79
CA PRO A 86 -3.98 -18.49 -12.47
C PRO A 86 -3.38 -19.53 -11.54
N VAL A 87 -3.07 -19.12 -10.31
CA VAL A 87 -2.72 -20.04 -9.23
C VAL A 87 -3.97 -20.79 -8.75
N PHE A 88 -3.79 -21.98 -8.18
CA PHE A 88 -4.93 -22.73 -7.65
C PHE A 88 -5.33 -22.20 -6.27
N LYS A 89 -6.38 -21.35 -6.23
CA LYS A 89 -6.99 -20.84 -4.99
C LYS A 89 -8.48 -20.51 -5.22
N ARG A 90 -9.21 -20.22 -4.13
CA ARG A 90 -10.67 -20.04 -4.19
C ARG A 90 -11.09 -18.81 -4.98
N PHE A 91 -10.41 -17.68 -4.78
CA PHE A 91 -10.68 -16.42 -5.47
C PHE A 91 -9.44 -16.02 -6.24
N ILE A 92 -9.59 -15.75 -7.52
CA ILE A 92 -8.51 -15.42 -8.46
C ILE A 92 -8.96 -14.20 -9.24
N PHE A 93 -8.16 -13.15 -9.21
CA PHE A 93 -8.47 -11.87 -9.84
C PHE A 93 -7.47 -11.52 -10.94
N ARG A 94 -7.90 -10.65 -11.84
CA ARG A 94 -7.06 -10.08 -12.90
C ARG A 94 -7.71 -8.83 -13.50
N GLY A 95 -7.10 -7.67 -13.34
CA GLY A 95 -7.42 -6.45 -14.05
C GLY A 95 -6.73 -6.37 -15.41
N GLU A 96 -7.19 -5.46 -16.26
CA GLU A 96 -6.53 -5.15 -17.53
C GLU A 96 -5.48 -4.03 -17.32
N PRO A 97 -4.27 -4.14 -17.89
CA PRO A 97 -3.22 -3.12 -17.73
C PRO A 97 -3.64 -1.72 -18.18
N GLU A 98 -4.44 -1.63 -19.24
CA GLU A 98 -4.91 -0.38 -19.83
C GLU A 98 -5.75 0.47 -18.87
N TRP A 99 -6.31 -0.12 -17.84
CA TRP A 99 -7.09 0.60 -16.83
C TRP A 99 -6.22 1.41 -15.87
N LEU A 100 -4.95 1.09 -15.78
CA LEU A 100 -3.99 1.79 -14.91
C LEU A 100 -3.80 3.25 -15.33
N ASP A 101 -3.84 3.57 -16.63
CA ASP A 101 -3.72 4.94 -17.12
C ASP A 101 -4.83 5.84 -16.56
N THR A 102 -6.05 5.31 -16.46
CA THR A 102 -7.18 6.06 -15.90
C THR A 102 -7.01 6.26 -14.39
N LEU A 103 -6.54 5.25 -13.65
CA LEU A 103 -6.22 5.41 -12.22
C LEU A 103 -5.20 6.55 -12.02
N ARG A 104 -4.16 6.58 -12.87
CA ARG A 104 -3.13 7.63 -12.84
C ARG A 104 -3.72 9.01 -13.17
N GLN A 105 -4.61 9.12 -14.16
CA GLN A 105 -5.29 10.36 -14.53
C GLN A 105 -6.16 10.91 -13.41
N HIS A 106 -6.80 10.06 -12.62
CA HIS A 106 -7.56 10.45 -11.43
C HIS A 106 -6.68 10.80 -10.20
N GLY A 107 -5.35 10.64 -10.31
CA GLY A 107 -4.42 11.13 -9.30
C GLY A 107 -3.72 10.06 -8.46
N ILE A 108 -3.99 8.77 -8.66
CA ILE A 108 -3.24 7.71 -7.99
C ILE A 108 -1.78 7.75 -8.50
N THR A 109 -0.83 7.80 -7.56
CA THR A 109 0.60 7.91 -7.85
C THR A 109 1.37 6.64 -7.53
N HIS A 110 0.88 5.87 -6.56
CA HIS A 110 1.51 4.66 -6.05
C HIS A 110 0.49 3.55 -5.89
N LEU A 111 0.89 2.31 -6.18
CA LEU A 111 0.06 1.12 -5.98
C LEU A 111 0.78 0.09 -5.13
N ASN A 112 0.23 -0.19 -3.94
CA ASN A 112 0.72 -1.24 -3.05
C ASN A 112 0.27 -2.61 -3.54
N LEU A 113 1.23 -3.51 -3.70
CA LEU A 113 1.06 -4.90 -4.12
C LEU A 113 1.35 -5.90 -2.99
N ALA A 114 1.68 -5.43 -1.78
CA ALA A 114 1.92 -6.30 -0.63
C ALA A 114 0.60 -6.87 -0.09
N ASN A 115 -0.12 -7.61 -0.92
CA ASN A 115 -1.39 -8.26 -0.59
C ASN A 115 -1.47 -9.69 -1.14
N ASN A 116 -2.48 -10.45 -0.69
CA ASN A 116 -2.63 -11.86 -1.01
C ASN A 116 -3.17 -12.12 -2.44
N HIS A 117 -3.62 -11.09 -3.16
CA HIS A 117 -4.14 -11.22 -4.53
C HIS A 117 -3.17 -10.77 -5.61
N SER A 118 -2.10 -10.09 -5.29
CA SER A 118 -1.12 -9.61 -6.29
C SER A 118 -0.46 -10.72 -7.08
N ILE A 119 -0.45 -11.97 -6.55
CA ILE A 119 0.17 -13.14 -7.19
C ILE A 119 -0.85 -14.09 -7.84
N ASP A 120 -2.09 -13.68 -8.01
CA ASP A 120 -3.17 -14.53 -8.54
C ASP A 120 -2.90 -15.07 -9.94
N GLN A 121 -2.08 -14.39 -10.73
CA GLN A 121 -1.63 -14.83 -12.05
C GLN A 121 -0.16 -15.31 -12.04
N GLY A 122 0.28 -15.86 -10.91
CA GLY A 122 1.63 -16.38 -10.73
C GLY A 122 2.69 -15.30 -10.62
N ARG A 123 3.95 -15.72 -10.53
CA ARG A 123 5.10 -14.80 -10.38
C ARG A 123 5.30 -13.93 -11.62
N GLU A 124 5.07 -14.50 -12.79
CA GLU A 124 5.16 -13.76 -14.06
C GLU A 124 4.10 -12.66 -14.12
N GLY A 125 2.85 -12.97 -13.71
CA GLY A 125 1.77 -11.99 -13.62
C GLY A 125 2.05 -10.88 -12.62
N LEU A 126 2.74 -11.18 -11.50
CA LEU A 126 3.17 -10.19 -10.52
C LEU A 126 4.18 -9.20 -11.12
N ILE A 127 5.22 -9.71 -11.79
CA ILE A 127 6.27 -8.88 -12.39
C ILE A 127 5.73 -8.08 -13.58
N ASP A 128 4.87 -8.69 -14.40
CA ASP A 128 4.19 -7.97 -15.48
C ASP A 128 3.30 -6.84 -14.91
N THR A 129 2.60 -7.06 -13.81
CA THR A 129 1.81 -6.03 -13.11
C THR A 129 2.71 -4.86 -12.65
N ARG A 130 3.87 -5.14 -12.06
CA ARG A 130 4.83 -4.09 -11.68
C ARG A 130 5.26 -3.26 -12.89
N SER A 131 5.60 -3.93 -13.99
CA SER A 131 6.01 -3.29 -15.24
C SER A 131 4.90 -2.42 -15.82
N ASN A 132 3.65 -2.88 -15.79
CA ASN A 132 2.50 -2.15 -16.27
C ASN A 132 2.18 -0.91 -15.39
N ILE A 133 2.36 -1.00 -14.07
CA ILE A 133 2.23 0.15 -13.14
C ILE A 133 3.28 1.22 -13.47
N LEU A 134 4.54 0.81 -13.68
CA LEU A 134 5.62 1.72 -14.09
C LEU A 134 5.34 2.36 -15.45
N ALA A 135 4.87 1.58 -16.43
CA ALA A 135 4.52 2.08 -17.76
C ALA A 135 3.38 3.10 -17.72
N ALA A 136 2.42 2.96 -16.78
CA ALA A 136 1.36 3.94 -16.55
C ALA A 136 1.83 5.18 -15.75
N GLY A 137 3.12 5.28 -15.41
CA GLY A 137 3.69 6.43 -14.69
C GLY A 137 3.37 6.45 -13.20
N MET A 138 3.12 5.28 -12.61
CA MET A 138 2.94 5.10 -11.16
C MET A 138 4.07 4.27 -10.56
N VAL A 139 4.19 4.28 -9.23
CA VAL A 139 5.22 3.54 -8.50
C VAL A 139 4.61 2.29 -7.88
N PRO A 140 5.08 1.07 -8.23
CA PRO A 140 4.69 -0.16 -7.55
C PRO A 140 5.42 -0.28 -6.21
N ILE A 141 4.69 -0.68 -5.16
CA ILE A 141 5.19 -0.84 -3.79
C ILE A 141 4.97 -2.29 -3.36
N GLY A 142 5.90 -2.88 -2.62
CA GLY A 142 5.67 -4.13 -1.91
C GLY A 142 5.71 -5.39 -2.78
N ALA A 143 6.31 -5.33 -3.95
CA ALA A 143 6.58 -6.48 -4.83
C ALA A 143 7.94 -6.33 -5.52
N GLY A 144 8.63 -7.43 -5.75
CA GLY A 144 9.97 -7.41 -6.34
C GLY A 144 10.37 -8.73 -6.98
N GLU A 145 11.54 -8.75 -7.63
CA GLU A 145 12.16 -9.95 -8.21
C GLU A 145 12.61 -10.96 -7.14
N ASN A 146 12.69 -10.50 -5.89
CA ASN A 146 13.03 -11.29 -4.71
C ASN A 146 12.48 -10.58 -3.45
N MET A 147 12.58 -11.23 -2.29
CA MET A 147 12.07 -10.68 -1.03
C MET A 147 12.80 -9.39 -0.62
N GLN A 148 14.11 -9.32 -0.85
CA GLN A 148 14.88 -8.13 -0.50
C GLN A 148 14.38 -6.89 -1.25
N GLU A 149 14.07 -7.03 -2.54
CA GLU A 149 13.49 -5.93 -3.33
C GLU A 149 12.04 -5.65 -2.92
N ALA A 150 11.22 -6.69 -2.76
CA ALA A 150 9.80 -6.55 -2.40
C ALA A 150 9.60 -5.83 -1.05
N ALA A 151 10.49 -6.06 -0.08
CA ALA A 151 10.42 -5.52 1.28
C ALA A 151 11.05 -4.13 1.44
N GLN A 152 11.60 -3.54 0.36
CA GLN A 152 12.21 -2.21 0.47
C GLN A 152 11.17 -1.14 0.85
N PRO A 153 11.47 -0.30 1.86
CA PRO A 153 10.71 0.91 2.09
C PRO A 153 10.74 1.83 0.86
N VAL A 154 9.63 2.49 0.58
CA VAL A 154 9.52 3.42 -0.55
C VAL A 154 9.45 4.86 -0.03
N LEU A 155 10.30 5.73 -0.57
CA LEU A 155 10.26 7.16 -0.29
C LEU A 155 9.12 7.79 -1.09
N LEU A 156 8.07 8.22 -0.39
CA LEU A 156 6.90 8.86 -0.99
C LEU A 156 7.12 10.35 -1.26
N ALA A 157 7.87 11.03 -0.38
CA ALA A 157 8.20 12.44 -0.50
C ALA A 157 9.51 12.76 0.24
N GLU A 158 10.27 13.74 -0.28
CA GLU A 158 11.51 14.21 0.36
C GLU A 158 11.30 15.46 1.22
N HIS A 159 10.36 16.31 0.87
CA HIS A 159 10.14 17.61 1.51
C HIS A 159 8.69 17.76 1.97
N PRO A 160 8.44 18.55 3.03
CA PRO A 160 9.38 19.25 3.92
C PRO A 160 10.12 18.30 4.89
N ARG A 161 9.67 17.06 5.01
CA ARG A 161 10.29 15.93 5.74
C ARG A 161 10.19 14.70 4.85
N LYS A 162 11.13 13.78 5.00
CA LYS A 162 11.03 12.48 4.29
C LYS A 162 9.81 11.72 4.77
N VAL A 163 9.05 11.18 3.83
CA VAL A 163 7.89 10.32 4.10
C VAL A 163 8.15 8.95 3.51
N TRP A 164 8.27 7.95 4.37
CA TRP A 164 8.52 6.56 3.98
C TRP A 164 7.27 5.72 4.13
N LEU A 165 7.06 4.79 3.21
CA LEU A 165 6.07 3.73 3.33
C LEU A 165 6.78 2.38 3.38
N VAL A 166 6.47 1.59 4.41
CA VAL A 166 6.98 0.23 4.64
C VAL A 166 5.83 -0.75 4.43
N PRO A 167 5.82 -1.51 3.31
CA PRO A 167 4.72 -2.42 2.99
C PRO A 167 4.99 -3.82 3.54
N SER A 168 3.95 -4.54 4.00
CA SER A 168 4.08 -5.97 4.29
C SER A 168 2.75 -6.72 4.24
N LEU A 169 2.75 -7.88 3.58
CA LEU A 169 1.71 -8.90 3.68
C LEU A 169 1.95 -9.75 4.93
N ARG A 170 0.93 -9.88 5.78
CA ARG A 170 0.98 -10.67 7.03
C ARG A 170 0.01 -11.85 7.00
N LEU A 171 -0.23 -12.41 5.82
CA LEU A 171 -1.07 -13.59 5.59
C LEU A 171 -0.26 -14.65 4.84
N ALA A 172 -0.62 -15.92 5.04
CA ALA A 172 -0.09 -16.98 4.21
C ALA A 172 -0.66 -16.86 2.78
N LEU A 173 0.18 -17.02 1.77
CA LEU A 173 -0.26 -17.12 0.39
C LEU A 173 -0.79 -18.52 0.13
N GLU A 174 -2.04 -18.62 -0.33
CA GLU A 174 -2.65 -19.89 -0.69
C GLU A 174 -1.89 -20.55 -1.85
N ASN A 175 -1.57 -21.85 -1.69
CA ASN A 175 -0.94 -22.69 -2.72
C ASN A 175 0.32 -22.08 -3.36
N TYR A 176 1.04 -21.23 -2.63
CA TYR A 176 2.24 -20.57 -3.11
C TYR A 176 3.40 -20.73 -2.12
N ALA A 177 4.51 -21.30 -2.57
CA ALA A 177 5.67 -21.47 -1.73
C ALA A 177 6.33 -20.11 -1.41
N TYR A 178 6.69 -19.91 -0.15
CA TYR A 178 7.51 -18.80 0.27
C TYR A 178 8.95 -19.03 -0.20
N LEU A 179 9.33 -18.35 -1.27
CA LEU A 179 10.66 -18.44 -1.89
C LEU A 179 11.27 -17.04 -1.95
N THR A 180 12.27 -16.79 -1.10
CA THR A 180 12.87 -15.46 -0.94
C THR A 180 13.62 -14.98 -2.17
N GLU A 181 14.17 -15.92 -2.98
CA GLU A 181 14.98 -15.64 -4.18
C GLU A 181 14.16 -15.61 -5.49
N LYS A 182 12.85 -15.60 -5.39
CA LYS A 182 11.94 -15.56 -6.55
C LYS A 182 11.04 -14.33 -6.47
N PRO A 183 10.50 -13.89 -7.61
CA PRO A 183 9.52 -12.79 -7.62
C PRO A 183 8.41 -13.03 -6.59
N CYS A 184 8.19 -12.06 -5.73
CA CYS A 184 7.25 -12.17 -4.61
C CYS A 184 6.75 -10.80 -4.15
N VAL A 185 5.75 -10.84 -3.27
CA VAL A 185 5.30 -9.68 -2.51
C VAL A 185 6.09 -9.56 -1.21
N SER A 186 6.12 -8.37 -0.62
CA SER A 186 6.73 -8.14 0.71
C SER A 186 6.03 -8.98 1.77
N GLN A 187 6.69 -10.01 2.27
CA GLN A 187 6.19 -10.97 3.26
C GLN A 187 7.30 -11.41 4.21
N GLU A 188 8.21 -10.52 4.52
CA GLU A 188 9.32 -10.79 5.42
C GLU A 188 8.87 -11.13 6.85
N PRO A 189 9.73 -11.81 7.67
CA PRO A 189 9.46 -12.00 9.09
C PRO A 189 9.22 -10.69 9.84
N MET A 190 8.44 -10.72 10.94
CA MET A 190 8.13 -9.53 11.73
C MET A 190 9.39 -8.84 12.25
N ASP A 191 10.40 -9.59 12.67
CA ASP A 191 11.66 -9.03 13.17
C ASP A 191 12.41 -8.23 12.10
N SER A 192 12.33 -8.66 10.83
CA SER A 192 12.90 -7.93 9.69
C SER A 192 12.12 -6.64 9.44
N LEU A 193 10.80 -6.70 9.46
CA LEU A 193 9.93 -5.53 9.32
C LEU A 193 10.19 -4.50 10.43
N LEU A 194 10.25 -4.94 11.69
CA LEU A 194 10.62 -4.08 12.83
C LEU A 194 11.99 -3.45 12.65
N SER A 195 12.97 -4.23 12.15
CA SER A 195 14.32 -3.73 11.87
C SER A 195 14.34 -2.67 10.75
N HIS A 196 13.48 -2.78 9.73
CA HIS A 196 13.36 -1.76 8.69
C HIS A 196 12.82 -0.44 9.27
N VAL A 197 11.72 -0.49 10.04
CA VAL A 197 11.14 0.69 10.69
C VAL A 197 12.17 1.33 11.64
N TYR A 198 12.81 0.54 12.49
CA TYR A 198 13.81 1.03 13.43
C TYR A 198 15.00 1.70 12.71
N ARG A 199 15.55 1.08 11.66
CA ARG A 199 16.66 1.68 10.90
C ARG A 199 16.28 3.00 10.25
N LEU A 200 15.10 3.13 9.65
CA LEU A 200 14.61 4.38 9.08
C LEU A 200 14.56 5.48 10.17
N ARG A 201 14.04 5.17 11.34
CA ARG A 201 13.95 6.11 12.46
C ARG A 201 15.34 6.51 12.99
N GLN A 202 16.30 5.58 13.02
CA GLN A 202 17.68 5.88 13.42
C GLN A 202 18.42 6.73 12.39
N GLN A 203 18.13 6.55 11.10
CA GLN A 203 18.74 7.33 10.02
C GLN A 203 18.21 8.77 9.96
N ASP A 204 16.92 8.96 10.24
CA ASP A 204 16.27 10.27 10.25
C ASP A 204 15.18 10.33 11.32
N SER A 205 15.49 10.98 12.43
CA SER A 205 14.56 11.14 13.54
C SER A 205 13.34 12.01 13.20
N THR A 206 13.41 12.78 12.12
CA THR A 206 12.35 13.69 11.68
C THR A 206 11.47 13.08 10.59
N ALA A 207 11.89 11.99 9.95
CA ALA A 207 11.11 11.33 8.90
C ALA A 207 9.72 10.92 9.42
N VAL A 208 8.75 10.88 8.50
CA VAL A 208 7.44 10.25 8.74
C VAL A 208 7.49 8.83 8.19
N ILE A 209 7.20 7.85 9.03
CA ILE A 209 7.23 6.42 8.68
C ILE A 209 5.82 5.85 8.73
N ILE A 210 5.28 5.54 7.55
CA ILE A 210 3.99 4.88 7.38
C ILE A 210 4.25 3.38 7.24
N VAL A 211 3.55 2.55 8.03
CA VAL A 211 3.57 1.09 7.81
C VAL A 211 2.22 0.68 7.23
N SER A 212 2.26 0.01 6.08
CA SER A 212 1.06 -0.51 5.42
C SER A 212 1.04 -2.03 5.46
N LEU A 213 0.07 -2.59 6.21
CA LEU A 213 -0.06 -4.04 6.38
C LEU A 213 -1.33 -4.55 5.71
N HIS A 214 -1.21 -5.70 5.05
CA HIS A 214 -2.35 -6.46 4.55
C HIS A 214 -2.51 -7.71 5.42
N TRP A 215 -3.52 -7.71 6.33
CA TRP A 215 -3.59 -8.67 7.43
C TRP A 215 -4.97 -8.87 8.02
N GLY A 216 -5.06 -9.79 8.98
CA GLY A 216 -6.25 -9.98 9.79
C GLY A 216 -7.19 -11.04 9.27
N GLN A 217 -8.45 -10.93 9.62
CA GLN A 217 -9.51 -11.85 9.24
C GLN A 217 -10.61 -11.09 8.52
N GLU A 218 -11.00 -11.56 7.33
CA GLU A 218 -12.08 -10.97 6.54
C GLU A 218 -13.38 -10.81 7.34
N HIS A 219 -14.06 -9.70 7.10
CA HIS A 219 -15.38 -9.38 7.65
C HIS A 219 -15.45 -9.28 9.19
N LYS A 220 -14.31 -9.00 9.84
CA LYS A 220 -14.27 -8.69 11.27
C LYS A 220 -14.16 -7.19 11.49
N LEU A 221 -14.91 -6.66 12.47
CA LEU A 221 -14.90 -5.24 12.83
C LEU A 221 -13.79 -4.91 13.85
N GLU A 222 -13.28 -5.92 14.55
CA GLU A 222 -12.24 -5.75 15.56
C GLU A 222 -10.97 -6.52 15.18
N PRO A 223 -9.78 -5.92 15.39
CA PRO A 223 -8.51 -6.61 15.23
C PRO A 223 -8.35 -7.69 16.31
N VAL A 224 -7.69 -8.80 15.94
CA VAL A 224 -7.34 -9.84 16.91
C VAL A 224 -6.18 -9.39 17.81
N PRO A 225 -6.00 -10.00 19.02
CA PRO A 225 -4.94 -9.60 19.95
C PRO A 225 -3.54 -9.57 19.35
N ARG A 226 -3.24 -10.49 18.42
CA ARG A 226 -1.95 -10.54 17.72
C ARG A 226 -1.73 -9.30 16.85
N GLN A 227 -2.76 -8.82 16.15
CA GLN A 227 -2.65 -7.58 15.35
C GLN A 227 -2.36 -6.37 16.25
N ARG A 228 -3.03 -6.26 17.41
CA ARG A 228 -2.76 -5.18 18.37
C ARG A 228 -1.32 -5.22 18.87
N HIS A 229 -0.84 -6.41 19.28
CA HIS A 229 0.53 -6.57 19.72
C HIS A 229 1.54 -6.15 18.65
N ASP A 230 1.41 -6.66 17.44
CA ASP A 230 2.32 -6.39 16.33
C ASP A 230 2.28 -4.90 15.93
N ALA A 231 1.10 -4.27 15.93
CA ALA A 231 0.94 -2.83 15.69
C ALA A 231 1.68 -1.99 16.74
N HIS A 232 1.51 -2.30 18.03
CA HIS A 232 2.20 -1.59 19.10
C HIS A 232 3.73 -1.73 18.97
N MET A 233 4.24 -2.92 18.64
CA MET A 233 5.67 -3.13 18.40
C MET A 233 6.21 -2.29 17.24
N LEU A 234 5.44 -2.11 16.16
CA LEU A 234 5.81 -1.25 15.03
C LEU A 234 5.85 0.24 15.42
N ILE A 235 4.89 0.72 16.22
CA ILE A 235 4.94 2.07 16.78
C ILE A 235 6.17 2.25 17.68
N LEU A 236 6.43 1.29 18.58
CA LEU A 236 7.62 1.34 19.45
C LEU A 236 8.95 1.27 18.67
N ALA A 237 8.96 0.62 17.50
CA ALA A 237 10.12 0.61 16.60
C ALA A 237 10.31 1.95 15.87
N GLY A 238 9.33 2.85 15.88
CA GLY A 238 9.43 4.20 15.32
C GLY A 238 8.48 4.53 14.18
N ALA A 239 7.45 3.70 13.91
CA ALA A 239 6.40 4.07 12.96
C ALA A 239 5.55 5.23 13.51
N ASP A 240 5.14 6.16 12.65
CA ASP A 240 4.27 7.29 13.01
C ASP A 240 2.80 6.95 12.83
N VAL A 241 2.47 6.14 11.82
CA VAL A 241 1.10 5.73 11.53
C VAL A 241 1.08 4.35 10.88
N LEU A 242 0.10 3.54 11.24
CA LEU A 242 -0.22 2.28 10.56
C LEU A 242 -1.52 2.44 9.77
N VAL A 243 -1.50 2.05 8.48
CA VAL A 243 -2.69 2.03 7.61
C VAL A 243 -2.79 0.65 6.98
N CYS A 244 -3.79 -0.13 7.42
CA CYS A 244 -3.86 -1.54 7.09
C CYS A 244 -5.12 -1.92 6.30
N HIS A 245 -5.11 -3.13 5.72
CA HIS A 245 -6.03 -3.62 4.69
C HIS A 245 -6.43 -5.09 4.93
N HIS A 246 -7.16 -5.70 3.98
CA HIS A 246 -7.55 -7.11 3.88
C HIS A 246 -8.92 -7.45 4.45
N THR A 247 -9.32 -6.90 5.58
CA THR A 247 -10.55 -7.37 6.23
C THR A 247 -11.81 -6.99 5.45
N HIS A 248 -11.67 -6.11 4.44
CA HIS A 248 -12.77 -5.53 3.64
C HIS A 248 -13.83 -4.83 4.49
N THR A 249 -13.49 -4.48 5.73
CA THR A 249 -14.35 -3.75 6.68
C THR A 249 -13.54 -2.62 7.30
N LEU A 250 -14.20 -1.52 7.60
CA LEU A 250 -13.60 -0.52 8.47
C LEU A 250 -13.51 -1.09 9.89
N GLN A 251 -12.27 -1.24 10.39
CA GLN A 251 -12.02 -1.68 11.76
C GLN A 251 -11.79 -0.49 12.69
N THR A 252 -11.79 -0.78 14.00
CA THR A 252 -11.45 0.19 15.04
C THR A 252 -10.14 0.91 14.73
N VAL A 253 -10.14 2.23 14.93
CA VAL A 253 -8.94 3.07 14.91
C VAL A 253 -8.46 3.26 16.34
N GLU A 254 -7.19 2.99 16.58
CA GLU A 254 -6.57 3.13 17.90
C GLU A 254 -5.57 4.30 17.89
N ASN A 255 -5.55 5.07 18.98
CA ASN A 255 -4.45 5.99 19.27
C ASN A 255 -3.55 5.34 20.31
N TYR A 256 -2.34 4.96 19.92
CA TYR A 256 -1.35 4.36 20.80
C TYR A 256 -0.14 5.29 20.95
N GLY A 257 0.01 5.86 22.13
CA GLY A 257 1.12 6.79 22.42
C GLY A 257 1.14 8.06 21.56
N GLY A 258 0.00 8.51 21.05
CA GLY A 258 -0.11 9.67 20.15
C GLY A 258 -0.06 9.32 18.66
N HIS A 259 0.10 8.03 18.31
CA HIS A 259 0.19 7.51 16.95
C HIS A 259 -1.10 6.81 16.55
N ALA A 260 -1.59 7.08 15.34
CA ALA A 260 -2.81 6.49 14.83
C ALA A 260 -2.55 5.10 14.22
N ILE A 261 -3.37 4.12 14.60
CA ILE A 261 -3.35 2.76 14.06
C ILE A 261 -4.72 2.48 13.43
N TYR A 262 -4.75 2.41 12.11
CA TYR A 262 -5.90 1.96 11.32
C TYR A 262 -5.72 0.48 11.03
N TYR A 263 -6.39 -0.38 11.81
CA TYR A 263 -6.28 -1.84 11.68
C TYR A 263 -6.83 -2.38 10.36
N SER A 264 -7.80 -1.70 9.78
CA SER A 264 -8.24 -1.80 8.39
C SER A 264 -9.05 -0.57 8.02
N ILE A 265 -8.78 0.00 6.86
CA ILE A 265 -9.52 1.14 6.31
C ILE A 265 -10.65 0.72 5.35
N GLY A 266 -10.88 -0.59 5.19
CA GLY A 266 -11.93 -1.16 4.37
C GLY A 266 -11.63 -1.11 2.87
N ASN A 267 -12.70 -1.26 2.08
CA ASN A 267 -12.65 -1.21 0.62
C ASN A 267 -12.54 0.24 0.11
N PHE A 268 -12.14 0.37 -1.17
CA PHE A 268 -12.24 1.65 -1.88
C PHE A 268 -12.98 1.48 -3.21
N ILE A 269 -12.46 0.69 -4.13
CA ILE A 269 -13.13 0.27 -5.36
C ILE A 269 -13.34 -1.24 -5.26
N PHE A 270 -14.56 -1.68 -4.92
CA PHE A 270 -14.81 -3.10 -4.64
C PHE A 270 -16.28 -3.46 -4.81
N ASP A 271 -16.57 -4.72 -5.09
CA ASP A 271 -17.92 -5.22 -5.44
C ASP A 271 -18.65 -5.97 -4.31
N GLN A 272 -18.23 -5.80 -3.06
CA GLN A 272 -18.87 -6.48 -1.93
C GLN A 272 -20.12 -5.71 -1.45
N PRO A 273 -21.34 -6.29 -1.57
CA PRO A 273 -22.58 -5.56 -1.38
C PRO A 273 -23.07 -5.51 0.09
N LYS A 274 -22.38 -6.19 1.01
CA LYS A 274 -22.82 -6.19 2.42
C LYS A 274 -22.59 -4.82 3.06
N PRO A 275 -23.51 -4.31 3.89
CA PRO A 275 -23.37 -2.99 4.51
C PRO A 275 -22.03 -2.79 5.22
N LEU A 276 -21.53 -3.80 5.94
CA LEU A 276 -20.25 -3.71 6.64
C LEU A 276 -19.03 -3.58 5.70
N ASN A 277 -19.18 -3.93 4.41
CA ASN A 277 -18.11 -3.81 3.41
C ASN A 277 -18.22 -2.52 2.57
N SER A 278 -19.32 -1.77 2.72
CA SER A 278 -19.50 -0.46 2.08
C SER A 278 -18.98 0.71 2.92
N GLU A 279 -18.74 0.47 4.22
CA GLU A 279 -18.16 1.45 5.13
C GLU A 279 -16.63 1.39 5.05
N ALA A 280 -15.99 2.53 4.77
CA ALA A 280 -14.54 2.63 4.62
C ALA A 280 -14.04 4.04 4.99
N CYS A 281 -12.74 4.24 4.92
CA CYS A 281 -12.17 5.58 4.97
C CYS A 281 -10.94 5.69 4.06
N MET A 282 -10.58 6.92 3.71
CA MET A 282 -9.23 7.28 3.31
C MET A 282 -8.51 7.90 4.50
N VAL A 283 -7.19 7.77 4.53
CA VAL A 283 -6.34 8.41 5.53
C VAL A 283 -5.53 9.50 4.84
N ARG A 284 -5.68 10.75 5.26
CA ARG A 284 -4.91 11.88 4.79
C ARG A 284 -3.86 12.27 5.82
N LEU A 285 -2.62 12.36 5.38
CA LEU A 285 -1.51 12.87 6.18
C LEU A 285 -1.09 14.24 5.64
N ARG A 286 -1.06 15.23 6.51
CA ARG A 286 -0.47 16.55 6.22
C ARG A 286 0.86 16.62 6.94
N VAL A 287 1.94 16.60 6.16
CA VAL A 287 3.30 16.60 6.67
C VAL A 287 3.89 17.99 6.49
N SER A 288 4.11 18.69 7.59
CA SER A 288 4.81 19.99 7.63
C SER A 288 6.20 19.83 8.27
N ARG A 289 6.99 20.89 8.25
CA ARG A 289 8.30 20.89 8.93
C ARG A 289 8.21 20.57 10.43
N ASN A 290 7.11 21.01 11.07
CA ASN A 290 6.97 20.98 12.53
C ASN A 290 5.92 19.96 13.02
N GLY A 291 5.21 19.27 12.11
CA GLY A 291 4.12 18.40 12.53
C GLY A 291 3.70 17.36 11.49
N LEU A 292 2.94 16.42 11.99
CA LEU A 292 2.18 15.44 11.23
C LEU A 292 0.73 15.51 11.72
N ASP A 293 -0.19 15.88 10.84
CA ASP A 293 -1.61 15.79 11.08
C ASP A 293 -2.19 14.59 10.31
N VAL A 294 -3.00 13.78 10.99
CA VAL A 294 -3.59 12.55 10.46
C VAL A 294 -5.11 12.69 10.50
N GLU A 295 -5.72 12.75 9.33
CA GLU A 295 -7.14 12.96 9.14
C GLU A 295 -7.80 11.68 8.57
N THR A 296 -8.94 11.30 9.15
CA THR A 296 -9.82 10.25 8.61
C THR A 296 -10.87 10.89 7.72
N ILE A 297 -10.92 10.48 6.44
CA ILE A 297 -11.96 10.90 5.49
C ILE A 297 -12.93 9.73 5.31
N PRO A 298 -14.15 9.79 5.87
CA PRO A 298 -15.13 8.72 5.75
C PRO A 298 -15.57 8.52 4.30
N VAL A 299 -15.68 7.25 3.89
CA VAL A 299 -16.07 6.85 2.53
C VAL A 299 -17.19 5.82 2.61
N GLU A 300 -18.15 5.92 1.70
CA GLU A 300 -19.16 4.90 1.45
C GLU A 300 -19.03 4.36 0.02
N ILE A 301 -18.96 3.04 -0.14
CA ILE A 301 -18.94 2.39 -1.45
C ILE A 301 -20.38 2.10 -1.90
N ARG A 302 -20.77 2.64 -3.06
CA ARG A 302 -22.06 2.39 -3.71
C ARG A 302 -21.82 1.89 -5.12
N GLN A 303 -22.29 0.69 -5.46
CA GLN A 303 -22.11 0.12 -6.79
C GLN A 303 -20.66 0.16 -7.29
N CYS A 304 -19.73 -0.26 -6.44
CA CYS A 304 -18.27 -0.26 -6.66
C CYS A 304 -17.59 1.11 -6.67
N VAL A 305 -18.32 2.20 -6.50
CA VAL A 305 -17.80 3.59 -6.53
C VAL A 305 -17.70 4.16 -5.12
N PRO A 306 -16.54 4.70 -4.70
CA PRO A 306 -16.39 5.39 -3.42
C PRO A 306 -16.97 6.81 -3.44
N TYR A 307 -17.72 7.16 -2.42
CA TYR A 307 -18.27 8.50 -2.17
C TYR A 307 -17.80 9.00 -0.80
N ILE A 308 -17.38 10.24 -0.73
CA ILE A 308 -17.10 10.91 0.55
C ILE A 308 -18.42 11.18 1.29
N LYS A 309 -18.44 10.86 2.60
CA LYS A 309 -19.59 11.10 3.47
C LYS A 309 -19.62 12.52 4.02
#